data_499f939b5510d8edd9abbe67a2f43ab7
#
_entry.id   499f939b5510d8edd9abbe67a2f43ab7
#
_cell.length_a   1.000
_cell.length_b   1.000
_cell.length_c   1.000
_cell.angle_alpha   90.00
_cell.angle_beta   90.00
_cell.angle_gamma   90.00
#
_symmetry.space_group_name_H-M   'P 1'
#
loop_
_entity.id
_entity.type
_entity.pdbx_description
1 polymer ?
#
loop_
_entity_poly.entity_id
_entity_poly.type
_entity_poly.pdbx_seq_one_letter_code
_entity_poly.pdbx_strand_id
1 'polypeptide(L)'
;MTEHTKKTKDKSKHKEKPRKRKRHASPPSEEAPKKARIDINRSPTSSFSGAKSNIPYHIVTTSLYLSLAPKYSYYPEKTFSHLFSRGASVSSEQAAHLRSLSPTTGVQKHHLDPLLMTYYEPVDGVVIAYDNIRFETSTARIIAEAPYAHVWTTVDLLVWHPTKGMVLQGWVNLQSASHIGLLVDNTWNVSIPFARIPEGWKYTEGEDAEDEDGAAVEGAWVDENGKKVEELLRFVVESVNAGGSIFIMEGSLLDREKIESAVLL
;
A
#
# COMPACT_ATOMS: atom_id res chain seq x y z
N MET A 1 -90.12 -2.58 -23.73
CA MET A 1 -90.48 -3.14 -25.07
C MET A 1 -89.19 -3.81 -25.52
N THR A 2 -89.09 -5.09 -25.32
CA THR A 2 -89.27 -6.14 -26.36
C THR A 2 -88.03 -6.18 -27.27
N GLU A 3 -87.30 -7.23 -27.53
CA GLU A 3 -87.42 -8.68 -27.40
C GLU A 3 -86.09 -9.25 -27.96
N HIS A 4 -85.50 -10.24 -27.29
CA HIS A 4 -85.25 -11.56 -27.76
C HIS A 4 -84.79 -11.73 -29.24
N THR A 5 -83.59 -12.38 -29.47
CA THR A 5 -83.67 -13.79 -29.92
C THR A 5 -82.27 -14.46 -29.88
N LYS A 6 -82.29 -15.72 -29.38
CA LYS A 6 -81.27 -16.78 -29.45
C LYS A 6 -81.16 -17.38 -30.83
N LYS A 7 -79.99 -17.89 -31.19
CA LYS A 7 -79.75 -19.20 -31.88
C LYS A 7 -78.25 -19.49 -31.93
N THR A 8 -77.79 -20.41 -31.20
CA THR A 8 -77.49 -21.85 -31.33
C THR A 8 -76.61 -22.29 -32.49
N LYS A 9 -75.44 -22.89 -32.09
CA LYS A 9 -74.69 -24.05 -32.62
C LYS A 9 -74.19 -24.03 -34.05
N ASP A 10 -72.84 -24.21 -34.22
CA ASP A 10 -72.39 -25.52 -34.67
C ASP A 10 -70.89 -25.80 -34.33
N LYS A 11 -70.64 -27.11 -34.01
CA LYS A 11 -69.38 -27.66 -33.67
C LYS A 11 -68.68 -28.14 -34.97
N SER A 12 -67.51 -27.71 -35.25
CA SER A 12 -66.60 -28.51 -36.10
C SER A 12 -65.26 -28.66 -35.42
N LYS A 13 -64.95 -29.88 -35.09
CA LYS A 13 -63.69 -30.34 -34.54
C LYS A 13 -62.65 -30.36 -35.69
N HIS A 14 -61.67 -29.54 -35.72
CA HIS A 14 -60.46 -29.74 -36.49
C HIS A 14 -59.35 -30.11 -35.50
N LYS A 15 -58.90 -31.38 -35.63
CA LYS A 15 -57.65 -31.87 -34.98
C LYS A 15 -56.48 -31.35 -35.77
N GLU A 16 -55.78 -30.37 -35.24
CA GLU A 16 -54.44 -30.00 -35.70
C GLU A 16 -53.40 -30.74 -34.92
N LYS A 17 -52.51 -31.45 -35.66
CA LYS A 17 -51.36 -32.14 -35.11
C LYS A 17 -50.29 -31.15 -34.62
N PRO A 18 -49.60 -31.41 -33.51
CA PRO A 18 -48.54 -30.48 -33.02
C PRO A 18 -47.34 -30.55 -33.97
N ARG A 19 -47.03 -29.42 -34.60
CA ARG A 19 -45.77 -29.22 -35.33
C ARG A 19 -44.61 -29.21 -34.33
N LYS A 20 -43.68 -30.17 -34.45
CA LYS A 20 -42.38 -30.16 -33.74
C LYS A 20 -41.63 -28.88 -34.10
N ARG A 21 -41.53 -27.95 -33.14
CA ARG A 21 -40.61 -26.83 -33.23
C ARG A 21 -39.19 -27.38 -33.11
N LYS A 22 -38.38 -27.24 -34.14
CA LYS A 22 -36.93 -27.41 -34.11
C LYS A 22 -36.38 -26.43 -33.10
N ARG A 23 -35.76 -26.95 -32.04
CA ARG A 23 -34.95 -26.16 -31.09
C ARG A 23 -33.76 -25.64 -31.89
N HIS A 24 -33.70 -24.34 -32.08
CA HIS A 24 -32.47 -23.65 -32.50
C HIS A 24 -31.47 -23.85 -31.35
N ALA A 25 -30.34 -24.45 -31.66
CA ALA A 25 -29.20 -24.52 -30.77
C ALA A 25 -28.75 -23.09 -30.52
N SER A 26 -28.77 -22.71 -29.22
CA SER A 26 -28.17 -21.49 -28.73
C SER A 26 -26.67 -21.55 -29.01
N PRO A 27 -26.03 -20.45 -29.41
CA PRO A 27 -24.56 -20.40 -29.51
C PRO A 27 -23.95 -20.69 -28.15
N PRO A 28 -22.73 -21.27 -28.10
CA PRO A 28 -22.06 -21.56 -26.85
C PRO A 28 -21.91 -20.27 -26.06
N SER A 29 -22.41 -20.27 -24.84
CA SER A 29 -22.18 -19.17 -23.89
C SER A 29 -20.69 -19.02 -23.71
N GLU A 30 -20.12 -17.90 -24.12
CA GLU A 30 -18.81 -17.47 -23.64
C GLU A 30 -18.86 -17.49 -22.12
N GLU A 31 -18.10 -18.38 -21.51
CA GLU A 31 -17.87 -18.38 -20.07
C GLU A 31 -17.32 -17.01 -19.71
N ALA A 32 -18.11 -16.25 -18.99
CA ALA A 32 -17.64 -15.02 -18.36
C ALA A 32 -16.40 -15.38 -17.52
N PRO A 33 -15.32 -14.60 -17.60
CA PRO A 33 -14.12 -14.87 -16.84
C PRO A 33 -14.48 -14.98 -15.36
N LYS A 34 -14.20 -16.13 -14.77
CA LYS A 34 -14.39 -16.38 -13.35
C LYS A 34 -13.71 -15.27 -12.60
N LYS A 35 -14.50 -14.45 -11.89
CA LYS A 35 -14.00 -13.42 -10.99
C LYS A 35 -12.95 -14.07 -10.09
N ALA A 36 -11.69 -13.72 -10.29
CA ALA A 36 -10.65 -14.05 -9.34
C ALA A 36 -11.08 -13.42 -8.00
N ARG A 37 -11.44 -14.25 -7.04
CA ARG A 37 -11.56 -13.83 -5.65
C ARG A 37 -10.20 -13.31 -5.27
N ILE A 38 -10.17 -12.08 -4.81
CA ILE A 38 -8.96 -11.51 -4.20
C ILE A 38 -8.76 -12.31 -2.93
N ASP A 39 -7.79 -13.20 -2.94
CA ASP A 39 -7.24 -13.76 -1.73
C ASP A 39 -6.37 -12.67 -1.10
N ILE A 40 -6.99 -11.88 -0.23
CA ILE A 40 -6.32 -10.92 0.66
C ILE A 40 -5.27 -11.65 1.53
N ASN A 41 -5.34 -12.97 1.60
CA ASN A 41 -4.41 -13.85 2.31
C ASN A 41 -3.27 -14.40 1.44
N ARG A 42 -3.00 -13.82 0.28
CA ARG A 42 -1.78 -14.17 -0.42
C ARG A 42 -0.63 -13.49 0.30
N SER A 43 -0.04 -14.21 1.25
CA SER A 43 1.27 -13.87 1.81
C SER A 43 2.18 -13.45 0.66
N PRO A 44 2.91 -12.32 0.79
CA PRO A 44 3.84 -11.91 -0.25
C PRO A 44 4.75 -13.11 -0.55
N THR A 45 4.66 -13.61 -1.77
CA THR A 45 5.59 -14.62 -2.26
C THR A 45 6.92 -13.90 -2.46
N SER A 46 7.61 -13.63 -1.35
CA SER A 46 9.03 -13.36 -1.39
C SER A 46 9.69 -14.65 -1.83
N SER A 47 10.00 -14.76 -3.11
CA SER A 47 10.89 -15.79 -3.64
C SER A 47 12.33 -15.45 -3.22
N PHE A 48 12.56 -15.35 -1.92
CA PHE A 48 13.89 -15.33 -1.34
C PHE A 48 14.04 -16.58 -0.50
N SER A 49 14.74 -17.58 -1.07
CA SER A 49 15.06 -18.81 -0.40
C SER A 49 16.04 -18.54 0.76
N GLY A 50 15.63 -18.84 1.96
CA GLY A 50 16.45 -19.57 2.90
C GLY A 50 17.40 -18.84 3.82
N ALA A 51 17.60 -17.53 3.77
CA ALA A 51 18.24 -16.78 4.86
C ALA A 51 17.18 -15.86 5.48
N LYS A 52 17.08 -15.81 6.80
CA LYS A 52 16.35 -14.74 7.48
C LYS A 52 17.09 -13.43 7.15
N SER A 53 16.73 -12.80 6.05
CA SER A 53 17.32 -11.53 5.67
C SER A 53 16.88 -10.50 6.69
N ASN A 54 17.84 -9.80 7.26
CA ASN A 54 17.62 -8.74 8.23
C ASN A 54 17.23 -7.42 7.54
N ILE A 55 16.54 -7.54 6.41
CA ILE A 55 16.12 -6.42 5.58
C ILE A 55 14.65 -6.11 5.86
N PRO A 56 14.34 -4.92 6.39
CA PRO A 56 12.96 -4.55 6.68
C PRO A 56 12.17 -4.09 5.45
N TYR A 57 12.79 -3.99 4.28
CA TYR A 57 12.16 -3.51 3.05
C TYR A 57 11.73 -4.66 2.16
N HIS A 58 10.49 -4.63 1.70
CA HIS A 58 9.90 -5.66 0.83
C HIS A 58 9.13 -5.02 -0.32
N ILE A 59 9.15 -5.68 -1.49
CA ILE A 59 8.28 -5.31 -2.60
C ILE A 59 7.06 -6.22 -2.57
N VAL A 60 5.88 -5.61 -2.51
CA VAL A 60 4.59 -6.30 -2.48
C VAL A 60 3.77 -5.87 -3.68
N THR A 61 3.44 -6.82 -4.56
CA THR A 61 2.48 -6.57 -5.65
C THR A 61 1.07 -6.74 -5.12
N THR A 62 0.25 -5.70 -5.24
CA THR A 62 -1.14 -5.72 -4.78
C THR A 62 -2.10 -5.28 -5.88
N SER A 63 -3.34 -5.77 -5.82
CA SER A 63 -4.42 -5.43 -6.74
C SER A 63 -5.47 -4.63 -5.99
N LEU A 64 -5.74 -3.43 -6.47
CA LEU A 64 -6.63 -2.45 -5.84
C LEU A 64 -7.81 -2.13 -6.76
N TYR A 65 -9.01 -2.06 -6.19
CA TYR A 65 -10.20 -1.60 -6.91
C TYR A 65 -10.41 -0.12 -6.64
N LEU A 66 -10.04 0.72 -7.60
CA LEU A 66 -9.90 2.15 -7.44
C LEU A 66 -10.93 2.92 -8.27
N SER A 67 -11.37 4.06 -7.74
CA SER A 67 -12.23 4.99 -8.44
C SER A 67 -11.41 6.02 -9.23
N LEU A 68 -11.82 6.31 -10.45
CA LEU A 68 -11.23 7.36 -11.29
C LEU A 68 -12.23 8.49 -11.47
N ALA A 69 -11.80 9.70 -11.16
CA ALA A 69 -12.58 10.90 -11.46
C ALA A 69 -12.75 11.05 -12.99
N PRO A 70 -13.88 11.59 -13.47
CA PRO A 70 -14.17 11.68 -14.92
C PRO A 70 -13.06 12.30 -15.76
N LYS A 71 -12.35 13.29 -15.23
CA LYS A 71 -11.21 13.94 -15.92
C LYS A 71 -10.03 13.01 -16.20
N TYR A 72 -9.92 11.90 -15.47
CA TYR A 72 -8.88 10.87 -15.64
C TYR A 72 -9.36 9.60 -16.32
N SER A 73 -10.61 9.56 -16.83
CA SER A 73 -11.21 8.34 -17.37
C SER A 73 -10.73 7.97 -18.77
N TYR A 74 -9.85 8.71 -19.39
CA TYR A 74 -9.40 8.49 -20.74
C TYR A 74 -7.90 8.76 -20.91
N TYR A 75 -7.32 8.23 -21.97
CA TYR A 75 -5.93 8.52 -22.35
C TYR A 75 -5.91 9.68 -23.35
N PRO A 76 -5.47 10.87 -22.97
CA PRO A 76 -5.50 12.05 -23.83
C PRO A 76 -4.75 11.86 -25.15
N GLU A 77 -3.60 11.18 -25.11
CA GLU A 77 -2.79 10.93 -26.30
C GLU A 77 -3.50 10.02 -27.33
N LYS A 78 -4.30 9.07 -26.87
CA LYS A 78 -5.10 8.20 -27.75
C LYS A 78 -6.35 8.92 -28.25
N THR A 79 -7.02 9.65 -27.39
CA THR A 79 -8.29 10.34 -27.69
C THR A 79 -8.06 11.56 -28.56
N PHE A 80 -7.00 12.31 -28.30
CA PHE A 80 -6.67 13.57 -28.97
C PHE A 80 -5.34 13.47 -29.74
N SER A 81 -5.09 12.36 -30.40
CA SER A 81 -3.83 12.11 -31.11
C SER A 81 -3.42 13.22 -32.07
N HIS A 82 -4.39 13.88 -32.71
CA HIS A 82 -4.14 15.01 -33.61
C HIS A 82 -3.51 16.23 -32.91
N LEU A 83 -3.76 16.42 -31.60
CA LEU A 83 -3.19 17.51 -30.82
C LEU A 83 -1.73 17.25 -30.43
N PHE A 84 -1.29 15.98 -30.46
CA PHE A 84 0.09 15.58 -30.16
C PHE A 84 0.93 15.34 -31.40
N SER A 85 0.35 15.48 -32.60
CA SER A 85 1.05 15.31 -33.88
C SER A 85 2.03 16.45 -34.12
N ARG A 86 3.09 16.16 -34.90
CA ARG A 86 4.09 17.16 -35.31
C ARG A 86 3.41 18.26 -36.14
N GLY A 87 3.48 19.50 -35.67
CA GLY A 87 2.80 20.64 -36.32
C GLY A 87 1.41 20.97 -35.73
N ALA A 88 1.02 20.35 -34.65
CA ALA A 88 -0.22 20.72 -33.93
C ALA A 88 -0.14 22.14 -33.37
N SER A 89 -1.29 22.80 -33.31
CA SER A 89 -1.44 24.18 -32.79
C SER A 89 -1.38 24.26 -31.24
N VAL A 90 -1.15 23.15 -30.56
CA VAL A 90 -1.14 23.05 -29.11
C VAL A 90 0.25 23.37 -28.57
N SER A 91 0.35 24.28 -27.59
CA SER A 91 1.61 24.58 -26.93
C SER A 91 2.15 23.38 -26.14
N SER A 92 3.47 23.35 -25.89
CA SER A 92 4.09 22.27 -25.09
C SER A 92 3.50 22.17 -23.69
N GLU A 93 3.13 23.29 -23.08
CA GLU A 93 2.49 23.33 -21.75
C GLU A 93 1.08 22.73 -21.76
N GLN A 94 0.28 23.05 -22.78
CA GLN A 94 -1.05 22.47 -22.94
C GLN A 94 -0.97 20.96 -23.20
N ALA A 95 0.00 20.51 -24.00
CA ALA A 95 0.24 19.10 -24.22
C ALA A 95 0.66 18.37 -22.94
N ALA A 96 1.53 18.97 -22.13
CA ALA A 96 1.92 18.43 -20.82
C ALA A 96 0.74 18.37 -19.85
N HIS A 97 -0.09 19.42 -19.82
CA HIS A 97 -1.31 19.43 -19.02
C HIS A 97 -2.28 18.32 -19.44
N LEU A 98 -2.52 18.14 -20.72
CA LEU A 98 -3.38 17.05 -21.19
C LEU A 98 -2.83 15.66 -20.81
N ARG A 99 -1.51 15.43 -20.92
CA ARG A 99 -0.89 14.17 -20.48
C ARG A 99 -1.09 13.92 -18.99
N SER A 100 -1.06 14.97 -18.18
CA SER A 100 -1.29 14.85 -16.73
C SER A 100 -2.72 14.44 -16.34
N LEU A 101 -3.66 14.38 -17.29
CA LEU A 101 -5.02 13.91 -17.08
C LEU A 101 -5.21 12.41 -17.41
N SER A 102 -4.13 11.64 -17.52
CA SER A 102 -4.21 10.19 -17.80
C SER A 102 -4.80 9.39 -16.64
N PRO A 103 -5.38 8.20 -16.88
CA PRO A 103 -5.85 7.30 -15.83
C PRO A 103 -4.77 6.94 -14.82
N THR A 104 -3.54 6.72 -15.28
CA THR A 104 -2.38 6.45 -14.40
C THR A 104 -2.14 7.60 -13.44
N THR A 105 -2.14 8.83 -13.93
CA THR A 105 -1.99 10.02 -13.06
C THR A 105 -3.15 10.16 -12.09
N GLY A 106 -4.36 9.78 -12.49
CA GLY A 106 -5.52 9.76 -11.60
C GLY A 106 -5.35 8.80 -10.44
N VAL A 107 -4.86 7.58 -10.71
CA VAL A 107 -4.55 6.58 -9.69
C VAL A 107 -3.44 7.09 -8.76
N GLN A 108 -2.35 7.63 -9.31
CA GLN A 108 -1.25 8.18 -8.53
C GLN A 108 -1.73 9.23 -7.54
N LYS A 109 -2.28 10.33 -8.04
CA LYS A 109 -2.64 11.50 -7.23
C LYS A 109 -3.73 11.25 -6.19
N HIS A 110 -4.70 10.40 -6.50
CA HIS A 110 -5.87 10.24 -5.64
C HIS A 110 -5.80 9.04 -4.71
N HIS A 111 -4.96 8.05 -5.03
CA HIS A 111 -4.92 6.81 -4.28
C HIS A 111 -3.52 6.43 -3.79
N LEU A 112 -2.48 6.57 -4.60
CA LEU A 112 -1.15 6.10 -4.24
C LEU A 112 -0.32 7.17 -3.50
N ASP A 113 -0.31 8.41 -3.96
CA ASP A 113 0.40 9.50 -3.27
C ASP A 113 -0.03 9.66 -1.79
N PRO A 114 -1.34 9.56 -1.45
CA PRO A 114 -1.77 9.62 -0.06
C PRO A 114 -1.34 8.43 0.80
N LEU A 115 -0.93 7.30 0.19
CA LEU A 115 -0.43 6.14 0.93
C LEU A 115 1.05 6.28 1.28
N LEU A 116 1.79 7.16 0.60
CA LEU A 116 3.22 7.33 0.87
C LEU A 116 3.46 7.76 2.32
N MET A 117 4.44 7.13 2.95
CA MET A 117 4.82 7.34 4.36
C MET A 117 3.68 7.06 5.36
N THR A 118 2.70 6.25 4.95
CA THR A 118 1.56 5.87 5.79
C THR A 118 1.55 4.35 5.98
N TYR A 119 1.18 3.91 7.19
CA TYR A 119 0.95 2.49 7.45
C TYR A 119 -0.30 2.01 6.70
N TYR A 120 -0.14 0.96 5.92
CA TYR A 120 -1.20 0.38 5.13
C TYR A 120 -1.46 -1.07 5.56
N GLU A 121 -2.55 -1.27 6.29
CA GLU A 121 -2.91 -2.54 6.92
C GLU A 121 -2.89 -3.75 5.95
N PRO A 122 -3.37 -3.65 4.68
CA PRO A 122 -3.38 -4.80 3.76
C PRO A 122 -1.99 -5.34 3.40
N VAL A 123 -0.94 -4.55 3.57
CA VAL A 123 0.46 -4.98 3.33
C VAL A 123 1.27 -5.04 4.63
N ASP A 124 0.63 -4.78 5.77
CA ASP A 124 1.22 -4.81 7.12
C ASP A 124 2.55 -4.05 7.20
N GLY A 125 2.55 -2.82 6.70
CA GLY A 125 3.75 -2.01 6.71
C GLY A 125 3.54 -0.59 6.19
N VAL A 126 4.60 0.21 6.24
CA VAL A 126 4.58 1.59 5.74
C VAL A 126 4.98 1.61 4.28
N VAL A 127 4.15 2.22 3.45
CA VAL A 127 4.42 2.35 2.01
C VAL A 127 5.45 3.45 1.78
N ILE A 128 6.60 3.11 1.23
CA ILE A 128 7.70 4.05 0.95
C ILE A 128 7.64 4.58 -0.48
N ALA A 129 7.34 3.68 -1.42
CA ALA A 129 7.28 4.02 -2.83
C ALA A 129 6.32 3.07 -3.55
N TYR A 130 5.93 3.45 -4.75
CA TYR A 130 5.15 2.58 -5.63
C TYR A 130 5.72 2.65 -7.05
N ASP A 131 5.52 1.57 -7.80
CA ASP A 131 5.92 1.47 -9.20
C ASP A 131 4.98 0.53 -9.97
N ASN A 132 5.21 0.43 -11.28
CA ASN A 132 4.64 -0.60 -12.16
C ASN A 132 3.10 -0.63 -12.11
N ILE A 133 2.46 0.53 -12.21
CA ILE A 133 0.99 0.65 -12.21
C ILE A 133 0.43 0.04 -13.50
N ARG A 134 -0.41 -0.98 -13.35
CA ARG A 134 -1.02 -1.71 -14.46
C ARG A 134 -2.52 -1.81 -14.26
N PHE A 135 -3.29 -1.54 -15.30
CA PHE A 135 -4.73 -1.79 -15.30
C PHE A 135 -5.00 -3.23 -15.76
N GLU A 136 -5.79 -3.96 -15.00
CA GLU A 136 -6.13 -5.37 -15.32
C GLU A 136 -7.07 -5.47 -16.51
N THR A 137 -7.85 -4.43 -16.77
CA THR A 137 -8.78 -4.36 -17.89
C THR A 137 -8.62 -3.05 -18.66
N SER A 138 -8.92 -3.09 -19.95
CA SER A 138 -8.91 -1.89 -20.80
C SER A 138 -10.14 -0.99 -20.59
N THR A 139 -11.12 -1.46 -19.84
CA THR A 139 -12.37 -0.75 -19.58
C THR A 139 -12.63 -0.64 -18.08
N ALA A 140 -13.16 0.50 -17.67
CA ALA A 140 -13.61 0.74 -16.31
C ALA A 140 -15.13 0.56 -16.17
N ARG A 141 -15.63 0.32 -14.97
CA ARG A 141 -17.07 0.18 -14.69
C ARG A 141 -17.59 1.44 -14.01
N ILE A 142 -18.72 1.93 -14.51
CA ILE A 142 -19.53 2.94 -13.82
C ILE A 142 -20.62 2.18 -13.06
N ILE A 143 -20.74 2.42 -11.75
CA ILE A 143 -21.66 1.71 -10.88
C ILE A 143 -22.80 2.66 -10.51
N ALA A 144 -24.01 2.26 -10.83
CA ALA A 144 -25.24 3.02 -10.57
C ALA A 144 -25.12 4.46 -11.13
N GLU A 145 -25.52 5.45 -10.34
CA GLU A 145 -25.51 6.87 -10.71
C GLU A 145 -24.20 7.58 -10.33
N ALA A 146 -23.18 6.84 -9.91
CA ALA A 146 -21.91 7.43 -9.52
C ALA A 146 -21.16 7.97 -10.74
N PRO A 147 -20.64 9.20 -10.71
CA PRO A 147 -19.90 9.78 -11.83
C PRO A 147 -18.50 9.20 -11.99
N TYR A 148 -18.05 8.36 -11.06
CA TYR A 148 -16.73 7.78 -11.04
C TYR A 148 -16.66 6.46 -11.79
N ALA A 149 -15.63 6.29 -12.60
CA ALA A 149 -15.29 5.01 -13.19
C ALA A 149 -14.43 4.20 -12.21
N HIS A 150 -14.71 2.90 -12.06
CA HIS A 150 -13.97 2.01 -11.18
C HIS A 150 -13.16 1.01 -12.01
N VAL A 151 -11.92 0.79 -11.60
CA VAL A 151 -10.97 -0.06 -12.33
C VAL A 151 -10.11 -0.86 -11.36
N TRP A 152 -9.83 -2.10 -11.73
CA TRP A 152 -8.81 -2.91 -11.07
C TRP A 152 -7.42 -2.50 -11.53
N THR A 153 -6.57 -2.20 -10.57
CA THR A 153 -5.21 -1.72 -10.80
C THR A 153 -4.25 -2.55 -9.97
N THR A 154 -3.27 -3.14 -10.61
CA THR A 154 -2.15 -3.81 -9.95
C THR A 154 -0.99 -2.83 -9.83
N VAL A 155 -0.37 -2.79 -8.68
CA VAL A 155 0.76 -1.90 -8.35
C VAL A 155 1.79 -2.65 -7.50
N ASP A 156 3.05 -2.34 -7.70
CA ASP A 156 4.15 -2.82 -6.87
C ASP A 156 4.46 -1.74 -5.83
N LEU A 157 4.34 -2.11 -4.55
CA LEU A 157 4.60 -1.23 -3.41
C LEU A 157 5.92 -1.63 -2.75
N LEU A 158 6.82 -0.67 -2.54
CA LEU A 158 7.95 -0.83 -1.64
C LEU A 158 7.45 -0.54 -0.23
N VAL A 159 7.52 -1.55 0.64
CA VAL A 159 6.97 -1.51 1.99
C VAL A 159 8.08 -1.68 3.00
N TRP A 160 8.11 -0.82 4.02
CA TRP A 160 8.93 -0.97 5.18
C TRP A 160 8.15 -1.73 6.27
N HIS A 161 8.65 -2.91 6.63
CA HIS A 161 7.97 -3.84 7.53
C HIS A 161 9.00 -4.48 8.48
N PRO A 162 9.45 -3.77 9.51
CA PRO A 162 10.30 -4.35 10.55
C PRO A 162 9.49 -5.35 11.38
N THR A 163 10.06 -6.52 11.63
CA THR A 163 9.43 -7.56 12.45
C THR A 163 10.15 -7.77 13.75
N LYS A 164 9.41 -8.20 14.78
CA LYS A 164 9.99 -8.56 16.08
C LYS A 164 11.14 -9.55 15.90
N GLY A 165 12.25 -9.22 16.54
CA GLY A 165 13.46 -10.03 16.50
C GLY A 165 14.41 -9.71 15.35
N MET A 166 14.11 -8.78 14.45
CA MET A 166 15.08 -8.22 13.52
C MET A 166 16.13 -7.41 14.25
N VAL A 167 17.36 -7.42 13.73
CA VAL A 167 18.43 -6.51 14.20
C VAL A 167 18.51 -5.34 13.25
N LEU A 168 18.32 -4.14 13.78
CA LEU A 168 18.44 -2.89 13.04
C LEU A 168 19.53 -2.02 13.68
N GLN A 169 19.88 -0.94 13.00
CA GLN A 169 20.79 0.08 13.52
C GLN A 169 20.15 1.47 13.40
N GLY A 170 20.44 2.31 14.38
CA GLY A 170 19.95 3.68 14.38
C GLY A 170 20.92 4.62 15.06
N TRP A 171 20.89 5.88 14.65
CA TRP A 171 21.66 6.94 15.29
C TRP A 171 20.99 7.37 16.60
N VAL A 172 21.77 7.52 17.64
CA VAL A 172 21.30 8.09 18.92
C VAL A 172 20.92 9.54 18.69
N ASN A 173 19.66 9.88 18.94
CA ASN A 173 19.14 11.24 18.76
C ASN A 173 18.57 11.85 20.06
N LEU A 174 18.32 11.03 21.05
CA LEU A 174 17.81 11.48 22.36
C LEU A 174 18.27 10.52 23.45
N GLN A 175 18.70 11.07 24.57
CA GLN A 175 19.06 10.28 25.74
C GLN A 175 18.36 10.84 26.99
N SER A 176 17.76 9.96 27.76
CA SER A 176 17.16 10.29 29.06
C SER A 176 17.36 9.13 30.03
N ALA A 177 17.18 9.38 31.31
CA ALA A 177 17.25 8.32 32.32
C ALA A 177 16.22 7.20 32.10
N SER A 178 15.12 7.48 31.40
CA SER A 178 14.05 6.53 31.16
C SER A 178 14.17 5.73 29.85
N HIS A 179 14.87 6.25 28.84
CA HIS A 179 15.01 5.62 27.54
C HIS A 179 16.13 6.23 26.68
N ILE A 180 16.54 5.47 25.67
CA ILE A 180 17.38 5.96 24.56
C ILE A 180 16.53 6.03 23.31
N GLY A 181 16.47 7.19 22.66
CA GLY A 181 15.84 7.41 21.37
C GLY A 181 16.84 7.20 20.24
N LEU A 182 16.45 6.42 19.23
CA LEU A 182 17.23 6.18 18.03
C LEU A 182 16.47 6.63 16.80
N LEU A 183 17.22 7.01 15.77
CA LEU A 183 16.71 7.33 14.46
C LEU A 183 17.26 6.32 13.43
N VAL A 184 16.38 5.46 12.93
CA VAL A 184 16.71 4.47 11.89
C VAL A 184 16.46 5.09 10.53
N ASP A 185 17.44 4.94 9.61
CA ASP A 185 17.40 5.46 8.24
C ASP A 185 16.98 6.96 8.14
N ASN A 186 17.39 7.77 9.12
CA ASN A 186 17.00 9.17 9.25
C ASN A 186 15.48 9.44 9.21
N THR A 187 14.66 8.43 9.46
CA THR A 187 13.22 8.52 9.27
C THR A 187 12.43 7.94 10.44
N TRP A 188 12.86 6.78 10.96
CA TRP A 188 12.06 5.99 11.90
C TRP A 188 12.55 6.16 13.32
N ASN A 189 11.67 6.71 14.18
CA ASN A 189 11.96 6.83 15.58
C ASN A 189 11.79 5.48 16.31
N VAL A 190 12.79 5.14 17.11
CA VAL A 190 12.81 3.94 17.95
C VAL A 190 13.09 4.35 19.37
N SER A 191 12.36 3.76 20.32
CA SER A 191 12.60 3.94 21.75
C SER A 191 13.17 2.66 22.35
N ILE A 192 14.25 2.77 23.09
CA ILE A 192 14.79 1.68 23.90
C ILE A 192 14.55 2.04 25.37
N PRO A 193 13.53 1.46 26.03
CA PRO A 193 13.20 1.79 27.41
C PRO A 193 14.30 1.27 28.37
N PHE A 194 14.43 1.89 29.53
CA PHE A 194 15.40 1.54 30.59
C PHE A 194 15.46 0.03 30.86
N ALA A 195 14.32 -0.64 30.96
CA ALA A 195 14.24 -2.08 31.22
C ALA A 195 14.87 -2.97 30.14
N ARG A 196 15.25 -2.40 28.99
CA ARG A 196 15.86 -3.09 27.84
C ARG A 196 17.27 -2.61 27.52
N ILE A 197 17.84 -1.81 28.41
CA ILE A 197 19.24 -1.38 28.41
C ILE A 197 20.01 -2.34 29.33
N PRO A 198 21.24 -2.75 28.97
CA PRO A 198 22.05 -3.63 29.81
C PRO A 198 22.30 -3.02 31.19
N GLU A 199 22.24 -3.85 32.24
CA GLU A 199 22.39 -3.41 33.65
C GLU A 199 23.75 -2.74 33.95
N GLY A 200 24.78 -3.04 33.16
CA GLY A 200 26.11 -2.41 33.30
C GLY A 200 26.19 -0.97 32.81
N TRP A 201 25.17 -0.50 32.08
CA TRP A 201 25.14 0.87 31.57
C TRP A 201 24.61 1.82 32.61
N LYS A 202 25.15 3.05 32.67
CA LYS A 202 24.77 4.07 33.63
C LYS A 202 24.39 5.37 32.90
N TYR A 203 23.33 5.99 33.35
CA TYR A 203 22.97 7.32 32.90
C TYR A 203 23.72 8.35 33.75
N THR A 204 24.45 9.26 33.15
CA THR A 204 25.10 10.40 33.79
C THR A 204 24.26 11.63 33.46
N GLU A 205 23.75 12.28 34.49
CA GLU A 205 23.06 13.56 34.32
C GLU A 205 24.05 14.59 33.78
N GLY A 206 23.57 15.44 32.88
CA GLY A 206 24.37 16.57 32.41
C GLY A 206 24.65 17.48 33.59
N GLU A 207 25.88 17.94 33.71
CA GLU A 207 26.20 18.99 34.68
C GLU A 207 25.51 20.29 34.18
N ASP A 208 25.10 21.17 35.14
CA ASP A 208 24.63 22.50 34.82
C ASP A 208 25.75 23.42 34.25
N ALA A 209 26.75 22.81 33.66
CA ALA A 209 27.86 23.45 32.95
C ALA A 209 27.45 23.69 31.48
N GLU A 210 27.59 24.91 31.04
CA GLU A 210 27.52 25.23 29.61
C GLU A 210 28.81 24.73 28.97
N ASP A 211 28.69 24.08 27.79
CA ASP A 211 29.86 23.75 26.96
C ASP A 211 30.49 25.02 26.38
N GLU A 212 31.60 24.89 25.65
CA GLU A 212 32.31 26.02 25.05
C GLU A 212 31.44 26.85 24.10
N ASP A 213 30.30 26.29 23.61
CA ASP A 213 29.34 26.92 22.73
C ASP A 213 28.10 27.48 23.48
N GLY A 214 28.03 27.35 24.81
CA GLY A 214 26.95 27.84 25.66
C GLY A 214 25.69 26.97 25.62
N ALA A 215 25.77 25.73 25.17
CA ALA A 215 24.72 24.76 25.23
C ALA A 215 24.75 23.98 26.55
N ALA A 216 23.58 23.68 27.12
CA ALA A 216 23.48 22.84 28.31
C ALA A 216 24.02 21.43 27.98
N VAL A 217 24.91 20.91 28.82
CA VAL A 217 25.44 19.55 28.68
C VAL A 217 24.30 18.57 28.94
N GLU A 218 23.83 17.92 27.87
CA GLU A 218 22.79 16.91 27.99
C GLU A 218 23.32 15.65 28.68
N GLY A 219 22.49 15.02 29.51
CA GLY A 219 22.82 13.75 30.14
C GLY A 219 23.01 12.65 29.09
N ALA A 220 23.93 11.74 29.36
CA ALA A 220 24.29 10.67 28.44
C ALA A 220 24.39 9.31 29.13
N TRP A 221 24.07 8.26 28.39
CA TRP A 221 24.34 6.87 28.78
C TRP A 221 25.82 6.54 28.55
N VAL A 222 26.36 5.78 29.48
CA VAL A 222 27.76 5.31 29.45
C VAL A 222 27.75 3.78 29.54
N ASP A 223 28.47 3.13 28.65
CA ASP A 223 28.57 1.67 28.60
C ASP A 223 29.43 1.11 29.75
N GLU A 224 29.56 -0.21 29.83
CA GLU A 224 30.38 -0.91 30.84
C GLU A 224 31.85 -0.51 30.81
N ASN A 225 32.34 0.00 29.68
CA ASN A 225 33.75 0.40 29.48
C ASN A 225 33.98 1.88 29.78
N GLY A 226 32.93 2.61 30.20
CA GLY A 226 33.02 4.03 30.44
C GLY A 226 32.95 4.90 29.17
N LYS A 227 32.55 4.32 28.02
CA LYS A 227 32.39 5.06 26.78
C LYS A 227 30.96 5.62 26.70
N LYS A 228 30.80 6.88 26.33
CA LYS A 228 29.51 7.50 26.06
C LYS A 228 28.84 6.86 24.82
N VAL A 229 27.54 6.71 24.90
CA VAL A 229 26.70 6.15 23.85
C VAL A 229 26.20 7.31 22.97
N GLU A 230 26.98 7.68 21.98
CA GLU A 230 26.70 8.86 21.14
C GLU A 230 26.60 8.55 19.63
N GLU A 231 26.83 7.29 19.25
CA GLU A 231 27.00 6.90 17.86
C GLU A 231 25.85 6.00 17.38
N LEU A 232 26.12 5.28 16.32
CA LEU A 232 25.24 4.29 15.72
C LEU A 232 25.10 3.07 16.63
N LEU A 233 23.90 2.78 17.10
CA LEU A 233 23.60 1.61 17.91
C LEU A 233 22.86 0.56 17.10
N ARG A 234 23.24 -0.70 17.33
CA ARG A 234 22.49 -1.87 16.86
C ARG A 234 21.58 -2.34 17.99
N PHE A 235 20.39 -2.73 17.62
CA PHE A 235 19.37 -3.20 18.56
C PHE A 235 18.47 -4.27 17.93
N VAL A 236 17.80 -5.05 18.76
CA VAL A 236 16.79 -6.01 18.33
C VAL A 236 15.42 -5.34 18.41
N VAL A 237 14.62 -5.45 17.34
CA VAL A 237 13.24 -5.00 17.35
C VAL A 237 12.42 -5.86 18.31
N GLU A 238 11.83 -5.26 19.29
CA GLU A 238 11.01 -5.95 20.30
C GLU A 238 9.52 -5.85 20.04
N SER A 239 9.05 -4.65 19.74
CA SER A 239 7.65 -4.43 19.37
C SER A 239 7.55 -3.37 18.28
N VAL A 240 6.52 -3.54 17.44
CA VAL A 240 6.13 -2.56 16.44
C VAL A 240 4.64 -2.30 16.63
N ASN A 241 4.30 -1.07 16.91
CA ASN A 241 2.93 -0.59 17.06
C ASN A 241 2.65 0.41 15.94
N ALA A 242 1.82 0.00 15.00
CA ALA A 242 1.45 0.84 13.86
C ALA A 242 -0.07 1.01 13.83
N GLY A 243 -0.52 2.23 13.56
CA GLY A 243 -1.95 2.54 13.43
C GLY A 243 -2.16 3.92 12.84
N GLY A 244 -2.83 3.99 11.69
CA GLY A 244 -3.05 5.24 10.98
C GLY A 244 -1.74 5.92 10.58
N SER A 245 -1.52 7.15 11.05
CA SER A 245 -0.29 7.92 10.81
C SER A 245 0.77 7.77 11.91
N ILE A 246 0.53 6.92 12.91
CA ILE A 246 1.45 6.73 14.04
C ILE A 246 2.18 5.42 13.84
N PHE A 247 3.51 5.48 13.87
CA PHE A 247 4.40 4.33 13.86
C PHE A 247 5.37 4.44 15.04
N ILE A 248 5.28 3.49 15.98
CA ILE A 248 6.14 3.43 17.17
C ILE A 248 6.85 2.09 17.18
N MET A 249 8.16 2.11 17.33
CA MET A 249 8.99 0.92 17.43
C MET A 249 9.77 0.94 18.75
N GLU A 250 9.77 -0.19 19.44
CA GLU A 250 10.61 -0.39 20.61
C GLU A 250 11.72 -1.37 20.30
N GLY A 251 12.91 -1.02 20.75
CA GLY A 251 14.12 -1.84 20.62
C GLY A 251 14.60 -2.42 21.96
N SER A 252 15.51 -3.37 21.87
CA SER A 252 16.20 -3.99 23.02
C SER A 252 17.68 -4.14 22.74
N LEU A 253 18.51 -3.86 23.73
CA LEU A 253 19.97 -4.06 23.73
C LEU A 253 20.41 -5.29 24.53
N LEU A 254 19.46 -6.08 25.05
CA LEU A 254 19.78 -7.21 25.95
C LEU A 254 20.32 -8.43 25.21
N ASP A 255 19.99 -8.65 23.95
CA ASP A 255 20.40 -9.81 23.15
C ASP A 255 21.69 -9.50 22.37
N ARG A 256 22.81 -9.44 23.10
CA ARG A 256 24.13 -9.06 22.56
C ARG A 256 24.63 -10.04 21.49
N GLU A 257 24.46 -11.35 21.71
CA GLU A 257 24.92 -12.37 20.76
C GLU A 257 24.25 -12.21 19.39
N LYS A 258 22.95 -11.90 19.41
CA LYS A 258 22.18 -11.69 18.19
C LYS A 258 22.54 -10.37 17.51
N ILE A 259 22.78 -9.32 18.29
CA ILE A 259 23.18 -8.00 17.79
C ILE A 259 24.55 -8.07 17.10
N GLU A 260 25.51 -8.79 17.68
CA GLU A 260 26.86 -8.92 17.17
C GLU A 260 26.94 -9.86 15.95
N SER A 261 26.15 -10.95 15.96
CA SER A 261 26.15 -11.93 14.86
C SER A 261 25.38 -11.48 13.63
N ALA A 262 24.56 -10.44 13.73
CA ALA A 262 23.74 -9.98 12.62
C ALA A 262 24.58 -9.31 11.53
N VAL A 263 24.41 -9.79 10.30
CA VAL A 263 24.90 -9.11 9.10
C VAL A 263 23.89 -8.05 8.70
N LEU A 264 24.33 -6.78 8.72
CA LEU A 264 23.55 -5.65 8.25
C LEU A 264 24.03 -5.27 6.84
N LEU A 265 23.10 -4.89 6.00
CA LEU A 265 23.38 -4.43 4.63
C LEU A 265 23.64 -2.94 4.62
#